data_aa3599fa45a4a6f6557c60e44a05d527
#
_entry.id   aa3599fa45a4a6f6557c60e44a05d527
#
_cell.length_a   1.000
_cell.length_b   1.000
_cell.length_c   1.000
_cell.angle_alpha   90.00
_cell.angle_beta   90.00
_cell.angle_gamma   90.00
#
_symmetry.space_group_name_H-M   'P 1'
#
loop_
_entity.id
_entity.type
_entity.pdbx_description
1 polymer ?
#
loop_
_entity_poly.entity_id
_entity_poly.type
_entity_poly.pdbx_seq_one_letter_code
_entity_poly.pdbx_strand_id
1 'polypeptide(L)'
;MTFSPFTTATLAALCLLSVPASAATYQFTGANYVAPSIANFTPPCSLGVCANYTTAMRVTGQFSTAAPLAANLTNADIYPQVTSFQFSDGVNPYQSAAPGVRPSRFQVTTNALGEVTGSDIIIGTWQDNLAGPHATGNRHNVVSVTSFAGVVGNNNVCTGVVAGSLVPDTCVAGSDGNSSFVTGVGGSWTTLATPAASVPTLSEWALLLLAGLVGVAACTGARPTRRKR
;
A
#
# COMPACT_ATOMS: atom_id res chain seq x y z
N MET A 1 -13.67 -15.82 -69.94
CA MET A 1 -14.41 -15.41 -68.73
C MET A 1 -13.76 -16.10 -67.55
N THR A 2 -12.84 -15.39 -66.86
CA THR A 2 -12.04 -15.92 -65.77
C THR A 2 -12.67 -15.50 -64.46
N PHE A 3 -13.10 -16.47 -63.64
CA PHE A 3 -13.60 -16.23 -62.29
C PHE A 3 -12.45 -16.15 -61.33
N SER A 4 -12.34 -15.00 -60.66
CA SER A 4 -11.39 -14.79 -59.56
C SER A 4 -11.97 -15.35 -58.25
N PRO A 5 -11.22 -16.12 -57.46
CA PRO A 5 -11.69 -16.57 -56.15
C PRO A 5 -11.48 -15.46 -55.11
N PHE A 6 -12.56 -15.09 -54.43
CA PHE A 6 -12.52 -14.23 -53.24
C PHE A 6 -11.86 -14.98 -52.09
N THR A 7 -10.68 -14.52 -51.68
CA THR A 7 -10.01 -14.95 -50.46
C THR A 7 -10.68 -14.27 -49.26
N THR A 8 -11.42 -15.03 -48.48
CA THR A 8 -11.96 -14.63 -47.18
C THR A 8 -10.81 -14.56 -46.16
N ALA A 9 -10.36 -13.37 -45.86
CA ALA A 9 -9.41 -13.14 -44.78
C ALA A 9 -10.15 -13.25 -43.43
N THR A 10 -9.89 -14.33 -42.70
CA THR A 10 -10.39 -14.54 -41.33
C THR A 10 -9.56 -13.70 -40.39
N LEU A 11 -10.09 -12.56 -39.94
CA LEU A 11 -9.48 -11.72 -38.90
C LEU A 11 -9.70 -12.42 -37.55
N ALA A 12 -8.69 -13.14 -37.07
CA ALA A 12 -8.67 -13.66 -35.71
C ALA A 12 -8.40 -12.51 -34.77
N ALA A 13 -9.44 -11.94 -34.17
CA ALA A 13 -9.31 -10.97 -33.09
C ALA A 13 -8.79 -11.69 -31.83
N LEU A 14 -7.48 -11.56 -31.53
CA LEU A 14 -6.87 -11.98 -30.28
C LEU A 14 -7.37 -10.99 -29.21
N CYS A 15 -8.46 -11.32 -28.52
CA CYS A 15 -8.82 -10.64 -27.29
C CYS A 15 -7.76 -10.98 -26.23
N LEU A 16 -6.80 -10.08 -26.01
CA LEU A 16 -5.91 -10.12 -24.87
C LEU A 16 -6.78 -9.92 -23.61
N LEU A 17 -7.09 -11.03 -22.94
CA LEU A 17 -7.74 -11.02 -21.64
C LEU A 17 -6.78 -10.39 -20.64
N SER A 18 -6.88 -9.08 -20.43
CA SER A 18 -6.23 -8.42 -19.32
C SER A 18 -6.88 -8.93 -18.03
N VAL A 19 -6.18 -9.84 -17.34
CA VAL A 19 -6.54 -10.19 -15.96
C VAL A 19 -6.39 -8.92 -15.15
N PRO A 20 -7.44 -8.42 -14.48
CA PRO A 20 -7.31 -7.25 -13.63
C PRO A 20 -6.28 -7.57 -12.54
N ALA A 21 -5.26 -6.74 -12.41
CA ALA A 21 -4.32 -6.85 -11.31
C ALA A 21 -5.10 -6.63 -10.00
N SER A 22 -5.14 -7.65 -9.15
CA SER A 22 -5.82 -7.57 -7.86
C SER A 22 -4.93 -6.81 -6.90
N ALA A 23 -5.46 -5.75 -6.27
CA ALA A 23 -4.76 -5.03 -5.21
C ALA A 23 -4.38 -6.00 -4.08
N ALA A 24 -3.21 -5.83 -3.47
CA ALA A 24 -2.77 -6.62 -2.34
C ALA A 24 -2.66 -5.75 -1.09
N THR A 25 -2.98 -6.32 0.07
CA THR A 25 -2.86 -5.65 1.38
C THR A 25 -2.00 -6.49 2.31
N TYR A 26 -1.04 -5.82 2.94
CA TYR A 26 -0.08 -6.40 3.87
C TYR A 26 -0.29 -5.78 5.24
N GLN A 27 -0.57 -6.62 6.24
CA GLN A 27 -0.84 -6.20 7.60
C GLN A 27 0.34 -6.48 8.51
N PHE A 28 0.71 -5.50 9.33
CA PHE A 28 1.75 -5.59 10.35
C PHE A 28 1.14 -5.66 11.74
N THR A 29 1.69 -6.55 12.56
CA THR A 29 1.38 -6.63 13.99
C THR A 29 2.67 -6.68 14.77
N GLY A 30 2.94 -5.62 15.52
CA GLY A 30 4.09 -5.51 16.42
C GLY A 30 3.89 -6.30 17.70
N ALA A 31 4.99 -6.65 18.34
CA ALA A 31 4.97 -7.08 19.73
C ALA A 31 4.56 -5.92 20.65
N ASN A 32 3.95 -6.25 21.79
CA ASN A 32 3.68 -5.26 22.82
C ASN A 32 4.99 -4.63 23.33
N TYR A 33 4.95 -3.34 23.65
CA TYR A 33 6.11 -2.66 24.23
C TYR A 33 6.47 -3.27 25.57
N VAL A 34 7.76 -3.25 25.88
CA VAL A 34 8.29 -3.75 27.15
C VAL A 34 8.81 -2.60 28.01
N ALA A 35 8.54 -2.65 29.30
CA ALA A 35 8.84 -1.55 30.21
C ALA A 35 10.29 -1.01 30.12
N PRO A 36 11.35 -1.84 30.03
CA PRO A 36 12.71 -1.32 29.90
C PRO A 36 13.00 -0.54 28.62
N SER A 37 12.17 -0.71 27.59
CA SER A 37 12.33 -0.01 26.30
C SER A 37 11.54 1.29 26.23
N ILE A 38 10.67 1.57 27.20
CA ILE A 38 9.80 2.74 27.22
C ILE A 38 10.48 3.86 28.00
N ALA A 39 10.72 4.98 27.32
CA ALA A 39 11.13 6.22 27.96
C ALA A 39 10.05 7.27 27.72
N ASN A 40 9.34 7.63 28.78
CA ASN A 40 8.25 8.58 28.73
C ASN A 40 8.69 9.96 29.21
N PHE A 41 8.10 11.01 28.64
CA PHE A 41 8.35 12.37 29.11
C PHE A 41 7.86 12.55 30.55
N THR A 42 8.52 13.46 31.27
CA THR A 42 8.12 13.86 32.62
C THR A 42 7.32 15.18 32.53
N PRO A 43 6.11 15.25 33.10
CA PRO A 43 5.34 16.49 33.12
C PRO A 43 6.07 17.64 33.80
N PRO A 44 5.81 18.91 33.40
CA PRO A 44 4.81 19.35 32.47
C PRO A 44 5.24 19.24 30.99
N CYS A 45 4.27 18.99 30.08
CA CYS A 45 4.49 19.14 28.66
C CYS A 45 4.56 20.62 28.31
N SER A 46 5.75 21.10 27.94
CA SER A 46 5.97 22.53 27.70
C SER A 46 5.73 22.95 26.26
N LEU A 47 5.91 22.04 25.29
CA LEU A 47 5.75 22.31 23.86
C LEU A 47 5.22 21.05 23.16
N GLY A 48 4.38 21.28 22.14
CA GLY A 48 3.79 20.21 21.33
C GLY A 48 2.70 19.43 22.06
N VAL A 49 2.39 18.25 21.53
CA VAL A 49 1.40 17.32 22.07
C VAL A 49 2.13 16.11 22.64
N CYS A 50 2.35 16.12 23.95
CA CYS A 50 3.04 15.05 24.65
C CYS A 50 2.08 13.90 24.98
N ALA A 51 2.52 12.69 24.74
CA ALA A 51 1.81 11.49 25.15
C ALA A 51 2.81 10.42 25.57
N ASN A 52 2.36 9.48 26.39
CA ASN A 52 3.19 8.43 26.98
C ASN A 52 2.79 7.06 26.43
N TYR A 53 3.78 6.20 26.23
CA TYR A 53 3.58 4.82 25.84
C TYR A 53 3.38 3.91 27.06
N THR A 54 2.67 2.82 26.84
CA THR A 54 2.43 1.78 27.84
C THR A 54 2.74 0.39 27.27
N THR A 55 2.90 -0.59 28.15
CA THR A 55 3.13 -1.99 27.76
C THR A 55 1.93 -2.65 27.09
N ALA A 56 0.75 -2.04 27.10
CA ALA A 56 -0.42 -2.52 26.35
C ALA A 56 -0.40 -2.08 24.88
N MET A 57 0.47 -1.13 24.53
CA MET A 57 0.56 -0.57 23.18
C MET A 57 1.56 -1.37 22.33
N ARG A 58 1.43 -1.22 21.02
CA ARG A 58 2.28 -1.82 19.99
C ARG A 58 2.16 -1.05 18.68
N VAL A 59 3.06 -1.29 17.76
CA VAL A 59 2.88 -0.85 16.37
C VAL A 59 1.90 -1.78 15.66
N THR A 60 0.93 -1.24 14.99
CA THR A 60 0.01 -1.98 14.12
C THR A 60 -0.27 -1.19 12.86
N GLY A 61 -0.74 -1.85 11.82
CA GLY A 61 -1.19 -1.17 10.62
C GLY A 61 -1.09 -2.02 9.37
N GLN A 62 -1.23 -1.36 8.24
CA GLN A 62 -1.19 -2.02 6.94
C GLN A 62 -0.78 -1.05 5.84
N PHE A 63 -0.34 -1.62 4.71
CA PHE A 63 -0.26 -0.91 3.44
C PHE A 63 -0.88 -1.74 2.32
N SER A 64 -1.28 -1.06 1.24
CA SER A 64 -1.84 -1.69 0.05
C SER A 64 -1.05 -1.29 -1.18
N THR A 65 -1.00 -2.19 -2.16
CA THR A 65 -0.38 -2.00 -3.48
C THR A 65 -1.39 -2.30 -4.58
N ALA A 66 -1.21 -1.73 -5.76
CA ALA A 66 -2.11 -1.96 -6.90
C ALA A 66 -2.05 -3.40 -7.44
N ALA A 67 -0.95 -4.10 -7.18
CA ALA A 67 -0.75 -5.51 -7.54
C ALA A 67 0.06 -6.19 -6.41
N PRO A 68 0.04 -7.52 -6.29
CA PRO A 68 0.91 -8.24 -5.37
C PRO A 68 2.37 -7.88 -5.58
N LEU A 69 3.14 -7.82 -4.48
CA LEU A 69 4.58 -7.58 -4.55
C LEU A 69 5.29 -8.73 -5.26
N ALA A 70 6.38 -8.39 -5.94
CA ALA A 70 7.21 -9.39 -6.58
C ALA A 70 7.84 -10.34 -5.54
N ALA A 71 8.08 -11.58 -5.97
CA ALA A 71 8.79 -12.57 -5.17
C ALA A 71 10.27 -12.20 -5.00
N ASN A 72 10.85 -12.61 -3.87
CA ASN A 72 12.28 -12.52 -3.56
C ASN A 72 12.86 -11.09 -3.62
N LEU A 73 12.07 -10.09 -3.27
CA LEU A 73 12.58 -8.75 -3.04
C LEU A 73 13.54 -8.75 -1.83
N THR A 74 14.60 -7.95 -1.91
CA THR A 74 15.56 -7.79 -0.81
C THR A 74 15.73 -6.30 -0.53
N ASN A 75 15.24 -5.82 0.59
CA ASN A 75 15.26 -4.41 1.01
C ASN A 75 14.89 -3.45 -0.14
N ALA A 76 13.89 -3.84 -0.92
CA ALA A 76 13.47 -3.08 -2.09
C ALA A 76 12.59 -1.89 -1.67
N ASP A 77 12.87 -0.71 -2.22
CA ASP A 77 11.97 0.43 -2.10
C ASP A 77 10.71 0.17 -2.91
N ILE A 78 9.59 0.07 -2.21
CA ILE A 78 8.26 -0.18 -2.80
C ILE A 78 7.34 1.03 -2.72
N TYR A 79 7.82 2.17 -2.21
CA TYR A 79 6.96 3.35 -2.05
C TYR A 79 6.21 3.75 -3.33
N PRO A 80 6.80 3.68 -4.53
CA PRO A 80 6.09 3.97 -5.78
C PRO A 80 4.92 3.02 -6.09
N GLN A 81 4.88 1.84 -5.46
CA GLN A 81 3.83 0.84 -5.65
C GLN A 81 2.73 0.95 -4.59
N VAL A 82 2.99 1.68 -3.49
CA VAL A 82 2.06 1.83 -2.37
C VAL A 82 0.92 2.77 -2.76
N THR A 83 -0.29 2.26 -2.72
CA THR A 83 -1.51 3.04 -3.01
C THR A 83 -2.09 3.69 -1.77
N SER A 84 -1.92 3.06 -0.62
CA SER A 84 -2.32 3.60 0.67
C SER A 84 -1.61 2.89 1.81
N PHE A 85 -1.48 3.55 2.94
CA PHE A 85 -1.07 2.95 4.19
C PHE A 85 -1.76 3.62 5.38
N GLN A 86 -1.88 2.86 6.45
CA GLN A 86 -2.25 3.35 7.77
C GLN A 86 -1.51 2.53 8.83
N PHE A 87 -0.81 3.22 9.71
CA PHE A 87 -0.13 2.63 10.86
C PHE A 87 -0.49 3.38 12.13
N SER A 88 -0.23 2.76 13.27
CA SER A 88 -0.33 3.38 14.58
C SER A 88 0.77 2.83 15.47
N ASP A 89 1.33 3.69 16.31
CA ASP A 89 2.26 3.33 17.37
C ASP A 89 1.56 3.13 18.73
N GLY A 90 0.22 3.14 18.73
CA GLY A 90 -0.62 3.08 19.94
C GLY A 90 -0.96 4.45 20.50
N VAL A 91 -0.27 5.52 20.10
CA VAL A 91 -0.53 6.91 20.46
C VAL A 91 -0.94 7.71 19.23
N ASN A 92 -0.16 7.62 18.16
CA ASN A 92 -0.33 8.44 16.97
C ASN A 92 -0.79 7.61 15.78
N PRO A 93 -1.70 8.13 14.94
CA PRO A 93 -1.99 7.58 13.62
C PRO A 93 -1.04 8.13 12.56
N TYR A 94 -0.68 7.27 11.59
CA TYR A 94 0.14 7.60 10.41
C TYR A 94 -0.59 7.14 9.16
N GLN A 95 -1.28 8.05 8.48
CA GLN A 95 -2.14 7.74 7.34
C GLN A 95 -1.64 8.45 6.08
N SER A 96 -1.56 7.73 4.97
CA SER A 96 -1.06 8.27 3.70
C SER A 96 -1.84 9.48 3.18
N ALA A 97 -3.10 9.63 3.57
CA ALA A 97 -3.93 10.77 3.17
C ALA A 97 -3.76 12.00 4.09
N ALA A 98 -3.07 11.88 5.24
CA ALA A 98 -2.91 13.00 6.17
C ALA A 98 -1.81 13.96 5.67
N PRO A 99 -2.08 15.27 5.63
CA PRO A 99 -1.19 16.24 4.99
C PRO A 99 0.16 16.39 5.69
N GLY A 100 0.25 16.12 7.00
CA GLY A 100 1.49 16.17 7.78
C GLY A 100 2.34 14.90 7.73
N VAL A 101 1.86 13.81 7.12
CA VAL A 101 2.56 12.52 7.10
C VAL A 101 3.66 12.48 6.05
N ARG A 102 4.85 12.01 6.47
CA ARG A 102 6.08 12.00 5.66
C ARG A 102 6.80 10.66 5.78
N PRO A 103 6.60 9.72 4.85
CA PRO A 103 7.46 8.55 4.75
C PRO A 103 8.88 8.95 4.38
N SER A 104 9.86 8.51 5.17
CA SER A 104 11.28 8.69 4.86
C SER A 104 11.89 7.44 4.25
N ARG A 105 11.31 6.28 4.53
CA ARG A 105 11.74 4.98 4.01
C ARG A 105 10.55 4.04 3.87
N PHE A 106 10.55 3.24 2.81
CA PHE A 106 9.49 2.23 2.60
C PHE A 106 10.06 1.01 1.90
N GLN A 107 10.87 0.23 2.63
CA GLN A 107 11.59 -0.92 2.09
C GLN A 107 11.03 -2.21 2.65
N VAL A 108 10.94 -3.24 1.80
CA VAL A 108 10.51 -4.58 2.20
C VAL A 108 11.38 -5.68 1.59
N THR A 109 11.38 -6.81 2.27
CA THR A 109 11.90 -8.10 1.80
C THR A 109 10.72 -9.05 1.66
N THR A 110 10.65 -9.81 0.56
CA THR A 110 9.60 -10.79 0.30
C THR A 110 10.18 -12.19 0.10
N ASN A 111 9.36 -13.21 0.37
CA ASN A 111 9.68 -14.60 0.06
C ASN A 111 9.34 -14.94 -1.41
N ALA A 112 9.49 -16.23 -1.77
CA ALA A 112 9.18 -16.74 -3.12
C ALA A 112 7.68 -16.61 -3.51
N LEU A 113 6.80 -16.33 -2.57
CA LEU A 113 5.35 -16.13 -2.81
C LEU A 113 4.98 -14.64 -2.89
N GLY A 114 5.94 -13.71 -2.70
CA GLY A 114 5.67 -12.28 -2.62
C GLY A 114 5.11 -11.82 -1.25
N GLU A 115 5.13 -12.69 -0.25
CA GLU A 115 4.73 -12.33 1.12
C GLU A 115 5.86 -11.56 1.81
N VAL A 116 5.52 -10.51 2.54
CA VAL A 116 6.49 -9.70 3.26
C VAL A 116 7.06 -10.48 4.45
N THR A 117 8.36 -10.67 4.47
CA THR A 117 9.10 -11.33 5.55
C THR A 117 9.98 -10.39 6.35
N GLY A 118 10.25 -9.22 5.80
CA GLY A 118 11.03 -8.17 6.46
C GLY A 118 10.62 -6.80 5.97
N SER A 119 10.79 -5.79 6.82
CA SER A 119 10.53 -4.40 6.48
C SER A 119 11.48 -3.45 7.18
N ASP A 120 11.73 -2.34 6.53
CA ASP A 120 12.34 -1.14 7.09
C ASP A 120 11.53 0.06 6.57
N ILE A 121 10.42 0.34 7.26
CA ILE A 121 9.50 1.42 6.93
C ILE A 121 9.59 2.45 8.06
N ILE A 122 9.89 3.71 7.69
CA ILE A 122 9.96 4.81 8.65
C ILE A 122 9.02 5.92 8.16
N ILE A 123 8.09 6.28 9.01
CA ILE A 123 7.09 7.30 8.71
C ILE A 123 7.07 8.32 9.84
N GLY A 124 7.29 9.58 9.49
CA GLY A 124 7.07 10.72 10.37
C GLY A 124 5.69 11.34 10.18
N THR A 125 5.21 12.05 11.17
CA THR A 125 4.07 12.95 11.04
C THR A 125 4.34 14.24 11.82
N TRP A 126 4.15 15.39 11.16
CA TRP A 126 4.23 16.68 11.80
C TRP A 126 3.03 16.89 12.72
N GLN A 127 3.27 17.46 13.91
CA GLN A 127 2.20 17.58 14.92
C GLN A 127 1.15 18.63 14.57
N ASP A 128 1.49 19.61 13.75
CA ASP A 128 0.53 20.60 13.23
C ASP A 128 -0.38 20.00 12.13
N ASN A 129 -0.04 18.83 11.61
CA ASN A 129 -0.75 18.13 10.53
C ASN A 129 -0.94 18.98 9.26
N LEU A 130 -0.04 19.91 8.98
CA LEU A 130 -0.05 20.73 7.78
C LEU A 130 0.74 20.06 6.64
N ALA A 131 0.53 20.55 5.43
CA ALA A 131 1.28 20.11 4.26
C ALA A 131 2.71 20.67 4.20
N GLY A 132 3.06 21.59 5.04
CA GLY A 132 4.37 22.27 5.11
C GLY A 132 4.35 23.66 4.47
N PRO A 133 5.51 24.28 4.33
CA PRO A 133 6.84 23.76 4.67
C PRO A 133 7.12 23.72 6.17
N HIS A 134 7.94 22.74 6.58
CA HIS A 134 8.39 22.61 7.96
C HIS A 134 9.89 22.88 8.09
N ALA A 135 10.35 23.19 9.31
CA ALA A 135 11.73 23.54 9.61
C ALA A 135 12.26 22.78 10.83
N THR A 136 13.56 22.85 11.02
CA THR A 136 14.20 22.46 12.29
C THR A 136 13.56 23.22 13.45
N GLY A 137 13.34 22.53 14.56
CA GLY A 137 12.60 23.04 15.71
C GLY A 137 11.10 22.68 15.71
N ASN A 138 10.50 22.36 14.57
CA ASN A 138 9.13 21.86 14.54
C ASN A 138 9.02 20.47 15.21
N ARG A 139 7.84 20.18 15.72
CA ARG A 139 7.55 18.92 16.42
C ARG A 139 7.00 17.88 15.47
N HIS A 140 7.50 16.66 15.61
CA HIS A 140 7.04 15.51 14.84
C HIS A 140 6.97 14.23 15.67
N ASN A 141 6.17 13.29 15.22
CA ASN A 141 6.14 11.93 15.71
C ASN A 141 6.76 11.00 14.66
N VAL A 142 7.24 9.85 15.07
CA VAL A 142 7.85 8.87 14.18
C VAL A 142 7.46 7.45 14.54
N VAL A 143 7.21 6.63 13.53
CA VAL A 143 7.01 5.18 13.66
C VAL A 143 7.97 4.44 12.75
N SER A 144 8.67 3.44 13.32
CA SER A 144 9.38 2.41 12.55
C SER A 144 8.55 1.14 12.52
N VAL A 145 8.21 0.68 11.32
CA VAL A 145 7.53 -0.59 11.07
C VAL A 145 8.56 -1.58 10.55
N THR A 146 9.19 -2.29 11.47
CA THR A 146 10.34 -3.15 11.16
C THR A 146 10.13 -4.53 11.78
N SER A 147 10.72 -5.53 11.14
CA SER A 147 10.74 -6.89 11.66
C SER A 147 11.77 -7.11 12.77
N PHE A 148 12.63 -6.11 13.05
CA PHE A 148 13.74 -6.23 13.99
C PHE A 148 13.63 -5.21 15.13
N ALA A 149 14.54 -4.25 15.16
CA ALA A 149 14.66 -3.25 16.22
C ALA A 149 14.42 -1.86 15.65
N GLY A 150 13.18 -1.39 15.74
CA GLY A 150 12.81 -0.03 15.36
C GLY A 150 12.65 0.90 16.55
N VAL A 151 12.22 2.11 16.29
CA VAL A 151 11.92 3.15 17.28
C VAL A 151 10.56 3.76 16.95
N VAL A 152 9.77 4.02 17.97
CA VAL A 152 8.64 4.93 17.87
C VAL A 152 8.89 6.12 18.78
N GLY A 153 8.44 7.30 18.37
CA GLY A 153 8.65 8.52 19.12
C GLY A 153 7.49 9.50 18.99
N ASN A 154 7.10 10.07 20.11
CA ASN A 154 6.10 11.12 20.21
C ASN A 154 6.77 12.42 20.63
N ASN A 155 6.38 13.53 19.99
CA ASN A 155 6.78 14.88 20.35
C ASN A 155 8.29 15.16 20.22
N ASN A 156 8.96 14.57 19.24
CA ASN A 156 10.38 14.85 18.97
C ASN A 156 10.57 16.25 18.36
N VAL A 157 11.66 16.89 18.69
CA VAL A 157 12.11 18.12 18.00
C VAL A 157 12.85 17.71 16.73
N CYS A 158 12.42 18.18 15.59
CA CYS A 158 13.15 17.95 14.35
C CYS A 158 14.44 18.76 14.33
N THR A 159 15.58 18.12 14.14
CA THR A 159 16.90 18.75 14.04
C THR A 159 17.45 18.75 12.62
N GLY A 160 16.82 18.02 11.71
CA GLY A 160 17.20 17.98 10.29
C GLY A 160 16.02 17.69 9.39
N VAL A 161 15.71 18.65 8.52
CA VAL A 161 14.70 18.50 7.45
C VAL A 161 15.42 18.32 6.14
N VAL A 162 15.07 17.30 5.36
CA VAL A 162 15.68 17.01 4.06
C VAL A 162 14.65 17.12 2.94
N ALA A 163 15.01 17.89 1.92
CA ALA A 163 14.34 17.85 0.64
C ALA A 163 14.84 16.65 -0.16
N GLY A 164 13.98 15.71 -0.53
CA GLY A 164 14.36 14.63 -1.43
C GLY A 164 14.50 13.24 -0.81
N SER A 165 13.95 13.01 0.36
CA SER A 165 13.53 11.69 0.83
C SER A 165 12.39 11.17 -0.06
N LEU A 166 11.70 10.10 0.30
CA LEU A 166 10.52 9.64 -0.45
C LEU A 166 9.48 10.76 -0.61
N VAL A 167 9.39 11.64 0.38
CA VAL A 167 8.54 12.83 0.36
C VAL A 167 9.37 14.04 0.80
N PRO A 168 9.27 15.19 0.10
CA PRO A 168 9.91 16.43 0.53
C PRO A 168 9.47 16.85 1.95
N ASP A 169 10.28 17.68 2.61
CA ASP A 169 9.92 18.22 3.91
C ASP A 169 9.80 17.14 5.02
N THR A 170 10.68 16.13 4.93
CA THR A 170 10.71 15.03 5.90
C THR A 170 11.72 15.33 7.00
N CYS A 171 11.34 15.15 8.26
CA CYS A 171 12.28 15.14 9.38
C CYS A 171 13.07 13.83 9.38
N VAL A 172 14.40 13.92 9.25
CA VAL A 172 15.30 12.77 9.21
C VAL A 172 16.18 12.65 10.45
N ALA A 173 16.17 13.65 11.30
CA ALA A 173 16.87 13.64 12.59
C ALA A 173 16.01 14.33 13.63
N GLY A 174 15.85 13.71 14.77
CA GLY A 174 15.12 14.25 15.90
C GLY A 174 15.96 14.27 17.18
N SER A 175 15.61 15.13 18.08
CA SER A 175 16.16 15.17 19.42
C SER A 175 15.04 15.12 20.47
N ASP A 176 15.41 14.73 21.69
CA ASP A 176 14.52 14.77 22.83
C ASP A 176 14.20 16.21 23.24
N GLY A 177 13.01 16.42 23.66
CA GLY A 177 12.54 17.72 24.14
C GLY A 177 11.09 17.60 24.61
N ASN A 178 10.84 16.94 25.72
CA ASN A 178 9.55 16.46 26.19
C ASN A 178 9.01 15.30 25.33
N SER A 179 9.91 14.52 24.74
CA SER A 179 9.56 13.37 23.92
C SER A 179 9.28 12.14 24.78
N SER A 180 8.45 11.25 24.25
CA SER A 180 8.37 9.87 24.69
C SER A 180 8.81 8.97 23.55
N PHE A 181 9.49 7.87 23.85
CA PHE A 181 9.91 6.92 22.83
C PHE A 181 9.94 5.48 23.34
N VAL A 182 9.89 4.54 22.41
CA VAL A 182 10.10 3.12 22.66
C VAL A 182 11.14 2.61 21.67
N THR A 183 12.13 1.89 22.16
CA THR A 183 13.17 1.26 21.34
C THR A 183 12.94 -0.25 21.21
N GLY A 184 13.57 -0.86 20.20
CA GLY A 184 13.50 -2.31 20.01
C GLY A 184 12.13 -2.81 19.57
N VAL A 185 11.30 -1.95 18.99
CA VAL A 185 10.01 -2.36 18.46
C VAL A 185 10.21 -3.25 17.23
N GLY A 186 9.47 -4.35 17.17
CA GLY A 186 9.51 -5.27 16.05
C GLY A 186 8.19 -6.02 15.92
N GLY A 187 8.01 -6.77 14.84
CA GLY A 187 6.76 -7.49 14.62
C GLY A 187 6.80 -8.38 13.38
N SER A 188 5.63 -8.82 12.97
CA SER A 188 5.45 -9.73 11.85
C SER A 188 4.40 -9.21 10.87
N TRP A 189 4.53 -9.68 9.64
CA TRP A 189 3.63 -9.38 8.54
C TRP A 189 2.70 -10.55 8.24
N THR A 190 1.50 -10.23 7.80
CA THR A 190 0.56 -11.17 7.19
C THR A 190 0.02 -10.55 5.91
N THR A 191 -0.09 -11.34 4.85
CA THR A 191 -0.76 -10.91 3.63
C THR A 191 -2.24 -11.19 3.78
N LEU A 192 -3.07 -10.14 3.69
CA LEU A 192 -4.51 -10.32 3.66
C LEU A 192 -4.88 -10.82 2.26
N ALA A 193 -5.55 -11.97 2.22
CA ALA A 193 -6.07 -12.48 0.96
C ALA A 193 -7.03 -11.43 0.36
N THR A 194 -6.69 -10.89 -0.78
CA THR A 194 -7.68 -10.16 -1.57
C THR A 194 -8.77 -11.15 -1.96
N PRO A 195 -10.06 -10.80 -1.81
CA PRO A 195 -11.12 -11.62 -2.39
C PRO A 195 -10.77 -11.82 -3.86
N ALA A 196 -10.66 -13.08 -4.28
CA ALA A 196 -10.44 -13.37 -5.68
C ALA A 196 -11.51 -12.62 -6.48
N ALA A 197 -11.07 -11.76 -7.40
CA ALA A 197 -12.01 -11.16 -8.33
C ALA A 197 -12.83 -12.31 -8.91
N SER A 198 -14.16 -12.21 -8.84
CA SER A 198 -15.02 -13.26 -9.39
C SER A 198 -14.69 -13.41 -10.87
N VAL A 199 -13.86 -14.40 -11.16
CA VAL A 199 -13.58 -14.75 -12.57
C VAL A 199 -14.90 -15.26 -13.11
N PRO A 200 -15.43 -14.69 -14.22
CA PRO A 200 -16.65 -15.19 -14.83
C PRO A 200 -16.53 -16.71 -14.98
N THR A 201 -17.48 -17.44 -14.45
CA THR A 201 -17.46 -18.89 -14.51
C THR A 201 -17.46 -19.36 -15.97
N LEU A 202 -16.93 -20.56 -16.24
CA LEU A 202 -16.98 -21.11 -17.61
C LEU A 202 -18.41 -21.10 -18.20
N SER A 203 -19.43 -21.18 -17.31
CA SER A 203 -20.85 -21.04 -17.74
C SER A 203 -21.19 -19.64 -18.23
N GLU A 204 -20.64 -18.58 -17.64
CA GLU A 204 -20.84 -17.19 -18.08
C GLU A 204 -20.16 -16.94 -19.43
N TRP A 205 -18.95 -17.47 -19.63
CA TRP A 205 -18.27 -17.44 -20.93
C TRP A 205 -19.03 -18.27 -22.00
N ALA A 206 -19.53 -19.43 -21.59
CA ALA A 206 -20.34 -20.25 -22.51
C ALA A 206 -21.63 -19.54 -22.91
N LEU A 207 -22.30 -18.84 -22.00
CA LEU A 207 -23.48 -18.02 -22.28
C LEU A 207 -23.17 -16.85 -23.21
N LEU A 208 -22.06 -16.15 -23.01
CA LEU A 208 -21.64 -15.07 -23.90
C LEU A 208 -21.31 -15.57 -25.31
N LEU A 209 -20.61 -16.71 -25.42
CA LEU A 209 -20.33 -17.36 -26.70
C LEU A 209 -21.62 -17.84 -27.38
N LEU A 210 -22.54 -18.45 -26.62
CA LEU A 210 -23.82 -18.91 -27.16
C LEU A 210 -24.67 -17.73 -27.65
N ALA A 211 -24.75 -16.65 -26.87
CA ALA A 211 -25.48 -15.45 -27.29
C ALA A 211 -24.89 -14.84 -28.57
N GLY A 212 -23.54 -14.81 -28.67
CA GLY A 212 -22.84 -14.38 -29.88
C GLY A 212 -23.15 -15.26 -31.09
N LEU A 213 -23.13 -16.58 -30.93
CA LEU A 213 -23.45 -17.55 -32.02
C LEU A 213 -24.91 -17.43 -32.48
N VAL A 214 -25.85 -17.30 -31.54
CA VAL A 214 -27.26 -17.10 -31.84
C VAL A 214 -27.48 -15.79 -32.60
N GLY A 215 -26.82 -14.72 -32.19
CA GLY A 215 -26.87 -13.42 -32.88
C GLY A 215 -26.38 -13.50 -34.33
N VAL A 216 -25.26 -14.18 -34.57
CA VAL A 216 -24.72 -14.40 -35.93
C VAL A 216 -25.66 -15.25 -36.77
N ALA A 217 -26.22 -16.32 -36.22
CA ALA A 217 -27.17 -17.19 -36.92
C ALA A 217 -28.47 -16.45 -37.33
N ALA A 218 -28.96 -15.57 -36.44
CA ALA A 218 -30.14 -14.75 -36.73
C ALA A 218 -29.88 -13.74 -37.87
N CYS A 219 -28.70 -13.13 -37.90
CA CYS A 219 -28.34 -12.21 -38.98
C CYS A 219 -28.11 -12.87 -40.34
N THR A 220 -27.64 -14.12 -40.34
CA THR A 220 -27.40 -14.88 -41.62
C THR A 220 -28.64 -15.57 -42.14
N GLY A 221 -29.61 -15.92 -41.25
CA GLY A 221 -30.84 -16.60 -41.62
C GLY A 221 -31.93 -15.74 -42.28
N ALA A 222 -31.84 -14.42 -42.13
CA ALA A 222 -32.85 -13.48 -42.68
C ALA A 222 -32.60 -13.16 -44.16
N ARG A 223 -32.62 -14.18 -45.04
CA ARG A 223 -32.69 -13.95 -46.49
C ARG A 223 -34.11 -13.57 -46.87
N PRO A 224 -34.34 -12.40 -47.47
CA PRO A 224 -35.67 -12.04 -47.94
C PRO A 224 -36.07 -12.99 -49.11
N THR A 225 -37.11 -13.78 -48.91
CA THR A 225 -37.77 -14.56 -50.02
C THR A 225 -38.32 -13.58 -51.00
N ARG A 226 -37.63 -13.39 -52.11
CA ARG A 226 -38.08 -12.57 -53.24
C ARG A 226 -39.28 -13.22 -53.87
N ARG A 227 -40.48 -12.78 -53.51
CA ARG A 227 -41.74 -13.20 -54.08
C ARG A 227 -41.77 -12.76 -55.55
N LYS A 228 -41.67 -13.71 -56.53
CA LYS A 228 -41.90 -13.42 -57.89
C LYS A 228 -43.41 -13.21 -58.10
N ARG A 229 -43.76 -12.03 -58.59
CA ARG A 229 -45.08 -11.80 -59.24
C ARG A 229 -44.97 -12.09 -60.72
#